data_791f31b201f50ab5b982d2721b634b85
#
_entry.id   791f31b201f50ab5b982d2721b634b85
#
_cell.length_a   1.000
_cell.length_b   1.000
_cell.length_c   1.000
_cell.angle_alpha   90.00
_cell.angle_beta   90.00
_cell.angle_gamma   90.00
#
_symmetry.space_group_name_H-M   'P 1'
#
loop_
_entity.id
_entity.type
_entity.pdbx_description
1 polymer ?
#
loop_
_entity_poly.entity_id
_entity_poly.type
_entity_poly.pdbx_seq_one_letter_code
_entity_poly.pdbx_strand_id
1 'polypeptide(L)'
;MAKKIIGFIKLQVPAGKANPSPPIGPALGQRGLNIMEFCKAFNAQTQGMEPGMPIPVVITAFADKSFTFVMKTPPATYLIKKHSGVTKGSPKPHTDKVGKLTRAQAEEIAKTKQKDLTAADLDADVRTIAGSARSMGVIVEGV
;
A
#
# COMPACT_ATOMS: atom_id res chain seq x y z
N MET A 1 18.86 -20.71 -13.57
CA MET A 1 19.84 -19.62 -13.67
C MET A 1 19.25 -18.32 -13.15
N ALA A 2 20.07 -17.52 -12.50
CA ALA A 2 19.62 -16.20 -12.05
C ALA A 2 19.40 -15.29 -13.26
N LYS A 3 18.22 -14.71 -13.38
CA LYS A 3 17.92 -13.74 -14.43
C LYS A 3 18.46 -12.37 -14.06
N LYS A 4 18.92 -11.63 -15.06
CA LYS A 4 19.41 -10.27 -14.81
C LYS A 4 18.24 -9.34 -14.56
N ILE A 5 18.26 -8.66 -13.42
CA ILE A 5 17.25 -7.66 -13.06
C ILE A 5 17.57 -6.35 -13.79
N ILE A 6 16.62 -5.83 -14.56
CA ILE A 6 16.78 -4.55 -15.25
C ILE A 6 16.14 -3.39 -14.48
N GLY A 7 15.27 -3.68 -13.53
CA GLY A 7 14.70 -2.64 -12.68
C GLY A 7 13.53 -3.13 -11.86
N PHE A 8 13.04 -2.20 -11.03
CA PHE A 8 11.88 -2.42 -10.18
C PHE A 8 10.79 -1.41 -10.55
N ILE A 9 9.54 -1.84 -10.47
CA ILE A 9 8.37 -0.97 -10.67
C ILE A 9 7.53 -1.05 -9.42
N LYS A 10 7.23 0.10 -8.83
CA LYS A 10 6.38 0.18 -7.64
C LYS A 10 5.06 0.85 -8.01
N LEU A 11 3.97 0.15 -7.76
CA LEU A 11 2.62 0.61 -8.09
C LEU A 11 1.66 0.40 -6.93
N GLN A 12 0.58 1.17 -6.93
CA GLN A 12 -0.58 0.91 -6.09
C GLN A 12 -1.74 0.56 -7.02
N VAL A 13 -2.29 -0.64 -6.85
CA VAL A 13 -3.34 -1.17 -7.72
C VAL A 13 -4.56 -1.55 -6.89
N PRO A 14 -5.78 -1.13 -7.27
CA PRO A 14 -6.99 -1.56 -6.56
C PRO A 14 -7.16 -3.07 -6.64
N ALA A 15 -7.44 -3.69 -5.49
CA ALA A 15 -7.63 -5.14 -5.41
C ALA A 15 -8.76 -5.61 -6.33
N GLY A 16 -8.50 -6.63 -7.12
CA GLY A 16 -9.46 -7.21 -8.06
C GLY A 16 -9.80 -6.35 -9.28
N LYS A 17 -9.18 -5.18 -9.41
CA LYS A 17 -9.48 -4.21 -10.48
C LYS A 17 -8.26 -3.80 -11.31
N ALA A 18 -7.24 -4.65 -11.39
CA ALA A 18 -6.10 -4.37 -12.25
C ALA A 18 -6.53 -4.42 -13.73
N ASN A 19 -6.16 -3.38 -14.48
CA ASN A 19 -6.47 -3.28 -15.90
C ASN A 19 -5.33 -2.57 -16.64
N PRO A 20 -5.28 -2.63 -17.98
CA PRO A 20 -4.20 -2.03 -18.76
C PRO A 20 -4.18 -0.50 -18.79
N SER A 21 -5.17 0.16 -18.21
CA SER A 21 -5.21 1.63 -18.17
C SER A 21 -4.20 2.19 -17.17
N PRO A 22 -3.86 3.50 -17.23
CA PRO A 22 -2.96 4.09 -16.26
C PRO A 22 -3.40 3.84 -14.82
N PRO A 23 -2.46 3.64 -13.85
CA PRO A 23 -1.00 3.73 -14.00
C PRO A 23 -0.30 2.45 -14.44
N ILE A 24 -0.99 1.34 -14.61
CA ILE A 24 -0.39 0.01 -14.84
C ILE A 24 0.19 -0.09 -16.26
N GLY A 25 -0.60 0.30 -17.26
CA GLY A 25 -0.21 0.18 -18.66
C GLY A 25 1.10 0.88 -18.98
N PRO A 26 1.22 2.19 -18.75
CA PRO A 26 2.47 2.92 -19.02
C PRO A 26 3.66 2.41 -18.23
N ALA A 27 3.48 2.07 -16.95
CA ALA A 27 4.56 1.60 -16.09
C ALA A 27 5.17 0.27 -16.58
N LEU A 28 4.34 -0.67 -16.94
CA LEU A 28 4.78 -1.97 -17.48
C LEU A 28 5.23 -1.87 -18.93
N GLY A 29 4.55 -1.05 -19.71
CA GLY A 29 4.86 -0.85 -21.13
C GLY A 29 6.26 -0.29 -21.35
N GLN A 30 6.73 0.62 -20.51
CA GLN A 30 8.08 1.17 -20.59
C GLN A 30 9.16 0.11 -20.44
N ARG A 31 8.87 -0.98 -19.73
CA ARG A 31 9.80 -2.09 -19.51
C ARG A 31 9.57 -3.25 -20.49
N GLY A 32 8.59 -3.14 -21.38
CA GLY A 32 8.25 -4.17 -22.34
C GLY A 32 7.63 -5.42 -21.72
N LEU A 33 7.03 -5.31 -20.55
CA LEU A 33 6.40 -6.42 -19.83
C LEU A 33 4.98 -6.69 -20.33
N ASN A 34 4.51 -7.92 -20.14
CA ASN A 34 3.14 -8.30 -20.52
C ASN A 34 2.13 -7.78 -19.47
N ILE A 35 1.42 -6.73 -19.84
CA ILE A 35 0.46 -6.04 -18.97
C ILE A 35 -0.70 -6.96 -18.61
N MET A 36 -1.24 -7.69 -19.59
CA MET A 36 -2.41 -8.57 -19.37
C MET A 36 -2.09 -9.72 -18.43
N GLU A 37 -0.91 -10.30 -18.55
CA GLU A 37 -0.45 -11.37 -17.66
C GLU A 37 -0.38 -10.87 -16.21
N PHE A 38 0.19 -9.69 -16.00
CA PHE A 38 0.21 -9.07 -14.67
C PHE A 38 -1.19 -8.85 -14.13
N CYS A 39 -2.08 -8.27 -14.92
CA CYS A 39 -3.46 -7.98 -14.50
C CYS A 39 -4.21 -9.26 -14.10
N LYS A 40 -4.09 -10.33 -14.88
CA LYS A 40 -4.72 -11.61 -14.57
C LYS A 40 -4.17 -12.22 -13.29
N ALA A 41 -2.83 -12.25 -13.13
CA ALA A 41 -2.19 -12.81 -11.95
C ALA A 41 -2.55 -12.02 -10.69
N PHE A 42 -2.51 -10.69 -10.77
CA PHE A 42 -2.86 -9.81 -9.66
C PHE A 42 -4.32 -9.98 -9.25
N ASN A 43 -5.24 -9.95 -10.21
CA ASN A 43 -6.66 -10.11 -9.93
C ASN A 43 -6.97 -11.47 -9.30
N ALA A 44 -6.31 -12.53 -9.77
CA ALA A 44 -6.48 -13.86 -9.20
C ALA A 44 -6.02 -13.92 -7.73
N GLN A 45 -4.90 -13.28 -7.41
CA GLN A 45 -4.36 -13.26 -6.05
C GLN A 45 -5.15 -12.35 -5.11
N THR A 46 -5.85 -11.36 -5.63
CA THR A 46 -6.60 -10.39 -4.82
C THR A 46 -8.09 -10.67 -4.74
N GLN A 47 -8.57 -11.78 -5.30
CA GLN A 47 -10.01 -12.13 -5.29
C GLN A 47 -10.63 -12.18 -3.89
N GLY A 48 -9.87 -12.64 -2.89
CA GLY A 48 -10.34 -12.73 -1.51
C GLY A 48 -10.21 -11.43 -0.71
N MET A 49 -9.71 -10.38 -1.31
CA MET A 49 -9.50 -9.09 -0.65
C MET A 49 -10.66 -8.13 -0.90
N GLU A 50 -10.78 -7.11 -0.07
CA GLU A 50 -11.78 -6.06 -0.22
C GLU A 50 -11.62 -5.38 -1.60
N PRO A 51 -12.67 -5.39 -2.46
CA PRO A 51 -12.58 -4.77 -3.78
C PRO A 51 -12.29 -3.27 -3.70
N GLY A 52 -11.38 -2.81 -4.54
CA GLY A 52 -11.01 -1.39 -4.59
C GLY A 52 -10.00 -0.95 -3.52
N MET A 53 -9.58 -1.85 -2.61
CA MET A 53 -8.54 -1.55 -1.64
C MET A 53 -7.20 -1.40 -2.35
N PRO A 54 -6.49 -0.27 -2.21
CA PRO A 54 -5.20 -0.11 -2.89
C PRO A 54 -4.17 -1.08 -2.31
N ILE A 55 -3.52 -1.82 -3.18
CA ILE A 55 -2.47 -2.79 -2.82
C ILE A 55 -1.15 -2.31 -3.40
N PRO A 56 -0.15 -1.99 -2.58
CA PRO A 56 1.19 -1.69 -3.08
C PRO A 56 1.82 -2.95 -3.67
N VAL A 57 2.34 -2.83 -4.87
CA VAL A 57 2.97 -3.92 -5.59
C VAL A 57 4.37 -3.51 -5.99
N VAL A 58 5.35 -4.38 -5.74
CA VAL A 58 6.72 -4.21 -6.22
C VAL A 58 6.94 -5.26 -7.30
N ILE A 59 7.15 -4.82 -8.53
CA ILE A 59 7.38 -5.67 -9.69
C ILE A 59 8.86 -5.66 -10.02
N THR A 60 9.47 -6.85 -10.08
CA THR A 60 10.87 -7.00 -10.51
C THR A 60 10.87 -7.38 -11.98
N ALA A 61 11.46 -6.53 -12.81
CA ALA A 61 11.58 -6.77 -14.25
C ALA A 61 12.93 -7.39 -14.58
N PHE A 62 12.92 -8.42 -15.43
CA PHE A 62 14.12 -9.15 -15.87
C PHE A 62 14.46 -8.85 -17.34
N ALA A 63 15.70 -9.10 -17.71
CA ALA A 63 16.22 -8.80 -19.05
C ALA A 63 15.53 -9.61 -20.17
N ASP A 64 14.96 -10.77 -19.86
CA ASP A 64 14.22 -11.61 -20.79
C ASP A 64 12.74 -11.22 -20.94
N LYS A 65 12.35 -10.04 -20.43
CA LYS A 65 10.99 -9.52 -20.42
C LYS A 65 10.02 -10.31 -19.52
N SER A 66 10.55 -11.19 -18.67
CA SER A 66 9.76 -11.80 -17.60
C SER A 66 9.71 -10.88 -16.38
N PHE A 67 8.79 -11.14 -15.47
CA PHE A 67 8.66 -10.37 -14.24
C PHE A 67 8.18 -11.25 -13.10
N THR A 68 8.50 -10.81 -11.89
CA THR A 68 7.87 -11.32 -10.67
C THR A 68 7.31 -10.12 -9.89
N PHE A 69 6.30 -10.35 -9.08
CA PHE A 69 5.75 -9.27 -8.25
C PHE A 69 5.44 -9.75 -6.86
N VAL A 70 5.54 -8.82 -5.91
CA VAL A 70 5.21 -9.06 -4.51
C VAL A 70 4.16 -8.03 -4.10
N MET A 71 3.05 -8.52 -3.56
CA MET A 71 2.02 -7.66 -3.00
C MET A 71 2.33 -7.38 -1.54
N LYS A 72 2.19 -6.12 -1.15
CA LYS A 72 2.37 -5.69 0.25
C LYS A 72 1.03 -5.40 0.88
N THR A 73 1.05 -5.12 2.18
CA THR A 73 -0.16 -4.71 2.90
C THR A 73 -0.65 -3.34 2.42
N PRO A 74 -1.94 -3.01 2.60
CA PRO A 74 -2.46 -1.71 2.18
C PRO A 74 -1.66 -0.55 2.76
N PRO A 75 -1.60 0.62 2.08
CA PRO A 75 -0.88 1.77 2.60
C PRO A 75 -1.43 2.22 3.95
N ALA A 76 -0.53 2.69 4.85
CA ALA A 76 -0.93 3.20 6.15
C ALA A 76 -1.98 4.32 6.02
N THR A 77 -1.83 5.19 5.03
CA THR A 77 -2.77 6.29 4.77
C THR A 77 -4.19 5.79 4.50
N TYR A 78 -4.33 4.73 3.72
CA TYR A 78 -5.63 4.13 3.44
C TYR A 78 -6.27 3.58 4.71
N LEU A 79 -5.51 2.83 5.51
CA LEU A 79 -6.00 2.24 6.76
C LEU A 79 -6.37 3.33 7.79
N ILE A 80 -5.56 4.38 7.90
CA ILE A 80 -5.83 5.51 8.79
C ILE A 80 -7.13 6.21 8.37
N LYS A 81 -7.32 6.47 7.10
CA LYS A 81 -8.56 7.08 6.58
C LYS A 81 -9.79 6.20 6.87
N LYS A 82 -9.66 4.89 6.64
CA LYS A 82 -10.74 3.93 6.87
C LYS A 82 -11.17 3.90 8.33
N HIS A 83 -10.21 3.82 9.26
CA HIS A 83 -10.50 3.72 10.68
C HIS A 83 -10.94 5.06 11.31
N SER A 84 -10.42 6.18 10.81
CA SER A 84 -10.80 7.51 11.32
C SER A 84 -12.07 8.08 10.67
N GLY A 85 -12.53 7.48 9.58
CA GLY A 85 -13.67 7.98 8.81
C GLY A 85 -13.38 9.24 7.99
N VAL A 86 -12.12 9.61 7.84
CA VAL A 86 -11.69 10.79 7.07
C VAL A 86 -11.52 10.41 5.60
N THR A 87 -12.09 11.21 4.69
CA THR A 87 -11.98 10.96 3.25
C THR A 87 -10.69 11.50 2.65
N LYS A 88 -10.14 12.56 3.24
CA LYS A 88 -8.92 13.22 2.77
C LYS A 88 -8.11 13.75 3.95
N GLY A 89 -6.79 13.63 3.85
CA GLY A 89 -5.88 14.19 4.85
C GLY A 89 -5.84 15.73 4.80
N SER A 90 -5.28 16.33 5.85
CA SER A 90 -5.14 17.78 5.95
C SER A 90 -4.03 18.32 5.05
N PRO A 91 -4.24 19.44 4.35
CA PRO A 91 -3.15 20.14 3.64
C PRO A 91 -2.18 20.85 4.61
N LYS A 92 -2.61 21.09 5.85
CA LYS A 92 -1.79 21.71 6.91
C LYS A 92 -1.85 20.85 8.18
N PRO A 93 -1.23 19.65 8.19
CA PRO A 93 -1.43 18.69 9.28
C PRO A 93 -0.94 19.17 10.65
N HIS A 94 -0.01 20.13 10.69
CA HIS A 94 0.51 20.66 11.94
C HIS A 94 -0.43 21.68 12.61
N THR A 95 -1.31 22.31 11.84
CA THR A 95 -2.27 23.31 12.35
C THR A 95 -3.71 22.86 12.26
N ASP A 96 -4.09 22.19 11.16
CA ASP A 96 -5.45 21.73 10.90
C ASP A 96 -5.57 20.24 11.12
N LYS A 97 -6.27 19.82 12.18
CA LYS A 97 -6.54 18.40 12.45
C LYS A 97 -7.90 18.02 11.87
N VAL A 98 -7.96 16.95 11.10
CA VAL A 98 -9.17 16.54 10.38
C VAL A 98 -9.83 15.29 10.95
N GLY A 99 -9.18 14.57 11.85
CA GLY A 99 -9.75 13.37 12.45
C GLY A 99 -8.98 12.89 13.66
N LYS A 100 -9.49 11.82 14.26
CA LYS A 100 -8.91 11.19 15.44
C LYS A 100 -8.94 9.66 15.30
N LEU A 101 -7.94 9.01 15.84
CA LEU A 101 -7.89 7.56 16.01
C LEU A 101 -7.75 7.23 17.48
N THR A 102 -8.39 6.16 17.94
CA THR A 102 -8.12 5.60 19.25
C THR A 102 -6.88 4.70 19.18
N ARG A 103 -6.27 4.45 20.34
CA ARG A 103 -5.15 3.52 20.42
C ARG A 103 -5.52 2.13 19.87
N ALA A 104 -6.72 1.63 20.19
CA ALA A 104 -7.19 0.34 19.69
C ALA A 104 -7.23 0.29 18.15
N GLN A 105 -7.70 1.35 17.51
CA GLN A 105 -7.71 1.46 16.05
C GLN A 105 -6.29 1.47 15.47
N ALA A 106 -5.37 2.20 16.12
CA ALA A 106 -3.96 2.22 15.71
C ALA A 106 -3.31 0.84 15.86
N GLU A 107 -3.65 0.10 16.90
CA GLU A 107 -3.18 -1.27 17.10
C GLU A 107 -3.69 -2.22 16.00
N GLU A 108 -4.95 -2.09 15.59
CA GLU A 108 -5.50 -2.88 14.47
C GLU A 108 -4.77 -2.59 13.16
N ILE A 109 -4.49 -1.32 12.88
CA ILE A 109 -3.71 -0.92 11.70
C ILE A 109 -2.30 -1.52 11.78
N ALA A 110 -1.66 -1.43 12.94
CA ALA A 110 -0.33 -1.98 13.17
C ALA A 110 -0.29 -3.49 12.93
N LYS A 111 -1.28 -4.23 13.44
CA LYS A 111 -1.39 -5.68 13.23
C LYS A 111 -1.56 -6.02 11.75
N THR A 112 -2.38 -5.26 11.03
CA THR A 112 -2.59 -5.47 9.59
C THR A 112 -1.30 -5.26 8.81
N LYS A 113 -0.47 -4.29 9.19
CA LYS A 113 0.78 -3.97 8.50
C LYS A 113 2.02 -4.64 9.11
N GLN A 114 1.87 -5.48 10.10
CA GLN A 114 3.00 -6.08 10.83
C GLN A 114 4.03 -6.75 9.90
N LYS A 115 3.59 -7.33 8.80
CA LYS A 115 4.45 -7.96 7.80
C LYS A 115 5.42 -6.98 7.13
N ASP A 116 5.03 -5.72 7.00
CA ASP A 116 5.82 -4.68 6.33
C ASP A 116 6.54 -3.75 7.32
N LEU A 117 6.19 -3.80 8.60
CA LEU A 117 6.79 -2.96 9.62
C LEU A 117 8.03 -3.62 10.22
N THR A 118 9.02 -2.82 10.55
CA THR A 118 10.32 -3.27 11.09
C THR A 118 10.46 -3.02 12.58
N ALA A 119 9.41 -2.58 13.25
CA ALA A 119 9.43 -2.28 14.67
C ALA A 119 9.60 -3.54 15.52
N ALA A 120 10.20 -3.40 16.69
CA ALA A 120 10.53 -4.53 17.57
C ALA A 120 9.29 -5.12 18.26
N ASP A 121 8.27 -4.32 18.54
CA ASP A 121 7.06 -4.74 19.23
C ASP A 121 5.83 -3.95 18.75
N LEU A 122 4.66 -4.32 19.28
CA LEU A 122 3.38 -3.68 18.90
C LEU A 122 3.35 -2.20 19.29
N ASP A 123 3.91 -1.82 20.44
CA ASP A 123 3.95 -0.41 20.85
C ASP A 123 4.76 0.44 19.88
N ALA A 124 5.88 -0.07 19.39
CA ALA A 124 6.69 0.60 18.39
C ALA A 124 5.94 0.72 17.05
N ASP A 125 5.21 -0.32 16.66
CA ASP A 125 4.34 -0.29 15.47
C ASP A 125 3.25 0.79 15.61
N VAL A 126 2.63 0.86 16.77
CA VAL A 126 1.59 1.88 17.06
C VAL A 126 2.17 3.28 16.96
N ARG A 127 3.37 3.53 17.47
CA ARG A 127 4.05 4.82 17.35
C ARG A 127 4.35 5.17 15.89
N THR A 128 4.76 4.18 15.10
CA THR A 128 5.00 4.37 13.66
C THR A 128 3.72 4.80 12.95
N ILE A 129 2.60 4.13 13.23
CA ILE A 129 1.30 4.47 12.67
C ILE A 129 0.85 5.86 13.16
N ALA A 130 1.06 6.17 14.44
CA ALA A 130 0.73 7.48 15.01
C ALA A 130 1.48 8.62 14.32
N GLY A 131 2.76 8.41 13.99
CA GLY A 131 3.56 9.37 13.24
C GLY A 131 3.00 9.60 11.83
N SER A 132 2.62 8.54 11.13
CA SER A 132 1.98 8.63 9.82
C SER A 132 0.64 9.34 9.89
N ALA A 133 -0.18 9.05 10.90
CA ALA A 133 -1.47 9.71 11.12
C ALA A 133 -1.28 11.20 11.39
N ARG A 134 -0.31 11.56 12.21
CA ARG A 134 0.01 12.96 12.50
C ARG A 134 0.38 13.73 11.23
N SER A 135 1.12 13.10 10.33
CA SER A 135 1.48 13.72 9.04
C SER A 135 0.27 13.97 8.14
N MET A 136 -0.85 13.32 8.41
CA MET A 136 -2.12 13.48 7.69
C MET A 136 -3.10 14.42 8.39
N GLY A 137 -2.75 14.93 9.58
CA GLY A 137 -3.65 15.72 10.37
C GLY A 137 -4.63 14.90 11.22
N VAL A 138 -4.31 13.63 11.48
CA VAL A 138 -5.11 12.75 12.32
C VAL A 138 -4.40 12.56 13.67
N ILE A 139 -5.11 12.78 14.76
CA ILE A 139 -4.57 12.62 16.11
C ILE A 139 -4.83 11.20 16.58
N VAL A 140 -3.80 10.56 17.15
CA VAL A 140 -3.94 9.24 17.77
C VAL A 140 -3.95 9.41 19.29
N GLU A 141 -5.04 9.02 19.93
CA GLU A 141 -5.20 9.12 21.38
C GLU A 141 -4.46 7.97 22.08
N GLY A 142 -3.85 8.25 23.22
CA GLY A 142 -3.18 7.24 24.05
C GLY A 142 -1.79 6.83 23.57
N VAL A 143 -1.20 7.61 22.69
CA VAL A 143 0.16 7.34 22.15
C VAL A 143 1.08 8.51 22.43
#